data_bfc93b4f816874ac8ca0f62bec9a7373
#
_entry.id   bfc93b4f816874ac8ca0f62bec9a7373
#
_cell.length_a   1.000
_cell.length_b   1.000
_cell.length_c   1.000
_cell.angle_alpha   90.00
_cell.angle_beta   90.00
_cell.angle_gamma   90.00
#
_symmetry.space_group_name_H-M   'P 1'
#
loop_
_entity.id
_entity.type
_entity.pdbx_description
1 polymer ?
#
loop_
_entity_poly.entity_id
_entity_poly.type
_entity_poly.pdbx_seq_one_letter_code
_entity_poly.pdbx_strand_id
1 'polypeptide(L)'
;MLGATFIAICSFLPLYLAPASVAEIVKPLFVVLAVSLGLSWILALCQTTTFGNFILKEAVPGGAMKDPYDTKLYHKFEKFLTLLIKRRFVTLTTVFVTLVLSLVIMAVMPQSFFPKMNKPYFRADLVFPEGFSIHAVDQDVMKVEDYLKNHEKVKSYSVTLGGTPLRYYLASSSFGPKSNYANVMVETKDPEDAAEVEQQFYEHMTQNFPNIITRSALFALSP
;
A
#
# COMPACT_ATOMS: atom_id res chain seq x y z
N MET A 1 -21.90 17.67 12.68
CA MET A 1 -21.88 16.75 11.53
C MET A 1 -20.98 17.24 10.39
N LEU A 2 -21.19 18.43 9.82
CA LEU A 2 -20.33 18.96 8.74
C LEU A 2 -18.82 18.93 9.06
N GLY A 3 -18.44 19.38 10.25
CA GLY A 3 -17.03 19.34 10.68
C GLY A 3 -16.44 17.92 10.74
N ALA A 4 -17.21 16.93 11.19
CA ALA A 4 -16.77 15.55 11.23
C ALA A 4 -16.56 14.97 9.81
N THR A 5 -17.48 15.28 8.88
CA THR A 5 -17.35 14.86 7.48
C THR A 5 -16.13 15.52 6.83
N PHE A 6 -15.90 16.80 7.10
CA PHE A 6 -14.73 17.51 6.59
C PHE A 6 -13.41 16.93 7.11
N ILE A 7 -13.35 16.62 8.42
CA ILE A 7 -12.18 15.96 9.02
C ILE A 7 -11.95 14.58 8.40
N ALA A 8 -13.02 13.82 8.17
CA ALA A 8 -12.92 12.52 7.51
C ALA A 8 -12.36 12.65 6.09
N ILE A 9 -12.85 13.59 5.28
CA ILE A 9 -12.31 13.84 3.94
C ILE A 9 -10.83 14.24 4.01
N CYS A 10 -10.47 15.16 4.92
CA CYS A 10 -9.07 15.58 5.10
C CYS A 10 -8.15 14.44 5.53
N SER A 11 -8.64 13.46 6.27
CA SER A 11 -7.85 12.28 6.66
C SER A 11 -7.43 11.41 5.47
N PHE A 12 -8.17 11.45 4.37
CA PHE A 12 -7.82 10.75 3.13
C PHE A 12 -7.03 11.60 2.12
N LEU A 13 -6.85 12.90 2.40
CA LEU A 13 -6.10 13.81 1.53
C LEU A 13 -4.66 13.34 1.21
N PRO A 14 -3.91 12.71 2.15
CA PRO A 14 -2.59 12.17 1.85
C PRO A 14 -2.57 11.16 0.70
N LEU A 15 -3.67 10.40 0.49
CA LEU A 15 -3.76 9.47 -0.65
C LEU A 15 -3.76 10.21 -1.99
N TYR A 16 -4.36 11.39 -2.05
CA TYR A 16 -4.36 12.23 -3.26
C TYR A 16 -2.99 12.85 -3.53
N LEU A 17 -2.22 13.13 -2.47
CA LEU A 17 -0.89 13.74 -2.52
C LEU A 17 0.25 12.72 -2.66
N ALA A 18 -0.07 11.42 -2.73
CA ALA A 18 0.91 10.35 -2.83
C ALA A 18 1.80 10.49 -4.09
N PRO A 19 3.03 9.93 -4.08
CA PRO A 19 3.94 9.93 -5.23
C PRO A 19 3.32 9.30 -6.48
N ALA A 20 3.77 9.72 -7.66
CA ALA A 20 3.13 9.44 -8.95
C ALA A 20 2.76 7.98 -9.22
N SER A 21 3.63 7.02 -8.91
CA SER A 21 3.41 5.59 -9.18
C SER A 21 2.25 4.97 -8.36
N VAL A 22 2.04 5.45 -7.13
CA VAL A 22 0.94 5.00 -6.26
C VAL A 22 -0.30 5.84 -6.51
N ALA A 23 -0.12 7.13 -6.82
CA ALA A 23 -1.18 8.09 -7.00
C ALA A 23 -2.15 7.73 -8.14
N GLU A 24 -1.67 7.16 -9.24
CA GLU A 24 -2.54 6.75 -10.35
C GLU A 24 -3.62 5.75 -9.92
N ILE A 25 -3.32 4.90 -8.94
CA ILE A 25 -4.24 3.89 -8.42
C ILE A 25 -5.15 4.47 -7.34
N VAL A 26 -4.64 5.35 -6.46
CA VAL A 26 -5.38 5.79 -5.25
C VAL A 26 -6.04 7.15 -5.36
N LYS A 27 -5.63 8.03 -6.31
CA LYS A 27 -6.31 9.32 -6.55
C LYS A 27 -7.81 9.19 -6.85
N PRO A 28 -8.25 8.28 -7.75
CA PRO A 28 -9.67 8.08 -8.00
C PRO A 28 -10.44 7.66 -6.74
N LEU A 29 -9.82 6.84 -5.88
CA LEU A 29 -10.42 6.41 -4.61
C LEU A 29 -10.72 7.60 -3.69
N PHE A 30 -9.77 8.53 -3.53
CA PHE A 30 -9.98 9.74 -2.74
C PHE A 30 -11.15 10.58 -3.28
N VAL A 31 -11.20 10.81 -4.59
CA VAL A 31 -12.26 11.61 -5.21
C VAL A 31 -13.64 10.98 -4.97
N VAL A 32 -13.76 9.68 -5.19
CA VAL A 32 -15.02 8.94 -4.94
C VAL A 32 -15.42 9.02 -3.47
N LEU A 33 -14.47 8.84 -2.53
CA LEU A 33 -14.74 8.94 -1.10
C LEU A 33 -15.18 10.35 -0.71
N ALA A 34 -14.50 11.39 -1.18
CA ALA A 34 -14.83 12.78 -0.87
C ALA A 34 -16.23 13.16 -1.36
N VAL A 35 -16.57 12.81 -2.60
CA VAL A 35 -17.90 13.05 -3.18
C VAL A 35 -18.97 12.25 -2.43
N SER A 36 -18.72 10.96 -2.16
CA SER A 36 -19.67 10.10 -1.45
C SER A 36 -19.95 10.59 -0.04
N LEU A 37 -18.92 10.98 0.71
CA LEU A 37 -19.07 11.53 2.07
C LEU A 37 -19.81 12.87 2.05
N GLY A 38 -19.53 13.75 1.08
CA GLY A 38 -20.23 15.03 0.93
C GLY A 38 -21.70 14.84 0.59
N LEU A 39 -22.03 13.97 -0.35
CA LEU A 39 -23.43 13.63 -0.70
C LEU A 39 -24.14 12.93 0.45
N SER A 40 -23.47 12.02 1.16
CA SER A 40 -24.02 11.34 2.34
C SER A 40 -24.40 12.35 3.43
N TRP A 41 -23.60 13.39 3.64
CA TRP A 41 -23.92 14.45 4.60
C TRP A 41 -25.20 15.20 4.21
N ILE A 42 -25.36 15.58 2.93
CA ILE A 42 -26.57 16.25 2.42
C ILE A 42 -27.79 15.34 2.58
N LEU A 43 -27.67 14.07 2.18
CA LEU A 43 -28.75 13.09 2.32
C LEU A 43 -29.13 12.86 3.78
N ALA A 44 -28.15 12.79 4.69
CA ALA A 44 -28.41 12.63 6.12
C ALA A 44 -29.25 13.79 6.69
N LEU A 45 -29.00 15.03 6.28
CA LEU A 45 -29.81 16.17 6.68
C LEU A 45 -31.28 16.05 6.19
N CYS A 46 -31.49 15.69 4.93
CA CYS A 46 -32.80 15.50 4.36
C CYS A 46 -33.54 14.33 5.02
N GLN A 47 -32.87 13.20 5.21
CA GLN A 47 -33.47 12.01 5.80
C GLN A 47 -33.82 12.22 7.27
N THR A 48 -32.90 12.82 8.06
CA THR A 48 -33.12 13.03 9.49
C THR A 48 -34.34 13.94 9.73
N THR A 49 -34.50 15.00 8.96
CA THR A 49 -35.65 15.89 9.06
C THR A 49 -36.94 15.18 8.64
N THR A 50 -36.93 14.43 7.56
CA THR A 50 -38.09 13.71 7.05
C THR A 50 -38.53 12.61 8.02
N PHE A 51 -37.58 11.75 8.44
CA PHE A 51 -37.89 10.66 9.39
C PHE A 51 -38.25 11.20 10.79
N GLY A 52 -37.60 12.29 11.21
CA GLY A 52 -37.95 12.95 12.47
C GLY A 52 -39.42 13.35 12.53
N ASN A 53 -39.95 13.91 11.44
CA ASN A 53 -41.36 14.28 11.34
C ASN A 53 -42.30 13.06 11.33
N PHE A 54 -41.86 11.92 10.81
CA PHE A 54 -42.67 10.68 10.78
C PHE A 54 -42.64 9.90 12.10
N ILE A 55 -41.51 9.88 12.79
CA ILE A 55 -41.29 9.01 13.97
C ILE A 55 -41.55 9.74 15.27
N LEU A 56 -41.23 11.04 15.35
CA LEU A 56 -41.44 11.83 16.56
C LEU A 56 -42.92 12.23 16.63
N LYS A 57 -43.63 11.67 17.59
CA LYS A 57 -44.97 12.14 17.96
C LYS A 57 -44.83 13.48 18.63
N GLU A 58 -45.78 14.39 18.36
CA GLU A 58 -45.88 15.66 19.07
C GLU A 58 -45.92 15.42 20.59
N ALA A 59 -45.01 16.09 21.29
CA ALA A 59 -45.00 16.02 22.75
C ALA A 59 -46.30 16.62 23.29
N VAL A 60 -47.09 15.83 24.00
CA VAL A 60 -48.32 16.31 24.66
C VAL A 60 -47.90 17.33 25.72
N PRO A 61 -48.40 18.60 25.64
CA PRO A 61 -48.10 19.62 26.64
C PRO A 61 -48.65 19.17 28.00
N GLY A 62 -47.77 18.97 29.00
CA GLY A 62 -48.16 18.62 30.39
C GLY A 62 -47.80 17.21 30.85
N GLY A 63 -47.22 16.35 30.02
CA GLY A 63 -46.66 15.07 30.49
C GLY A 63 -45.37 15.32 31.27
N ALA A 64 -45.23 14.75 32.49
CA ALA A 64 -43.99 14.74 33.24
C ALA A 64 -42.96 14.00 32.40
N MET A 65 -42.11 14.72 31.64
CA MET A 65 -40.99 14.14 30.93
C MET A 65 -39.99 13.58 31.94
N LYS A 66 -39.93 12.28 32.07
CA LYS A 66 -38.81 11.60 32.74
C LYS A 66 -37.56 12.07 32.04
N ASP A 67 -36.61 12.62 32.76
CA ASP A 67 -35.35 13.07 32.19
C ASP A 67 -34.69 11.90 31.47
N PRO A 68 -34.55 11.94 30.12
CA PRO A 68 -33.96 10.83 29.35
C PRO A 68 -32.49 10.60 29.70
N TYR A 69 -31.87 11.53 30.42
CA TYR A 69 -30.47 11.47 30.86
C TYR A 69 -30.31 10.90 32.27
N ASP A 70 -31.39 10.63 33.01
CA ASP A 70 -31.34 10.00 34.32
C ASP A 70 -31.16 8.47 34.22
N THR A 71 -30.05 8.06 33.64
CA THR A 71 -29.69 6.66 33.49
C THR A 71 -28.31 6.40 34.11
N LYS A 72 -28.12 5.24 34.73
CA LYS A 72 -26.85 4.85 35.38
C LYS A 72 -25.62 4.99 34.44
N LEU A 73 -25.84 4.84 33.14
CA LEU A 73 -24.80 4.98 32.11
C LEU A 73 -24.41 6.45 31.91
N TYR A 74 -25.43 7.36 31.88
CA TYR A 74 -25.15 8.79 31.80
C TYR A 74 -24.44 9.33 33.04
N HIS A 75 -24.82 8.89 34.24
CA HIS A 75 -24.14 9.28 35.47
C HIS A 75 -22.71 8.79 35.54
N LYS A 76 -22.39 7.60 34.99
CA LYS A 76 -20.99 7.14 34.88
C LYS A 76 -20.21 8.00 33.88
N PHE A 77 -20.81 8.33 32.75
CA PHE A 77 -20.23 9.18 31.74
C PHE A 77 -19.99 10.62 32.25
N GLU A 78 -20.94 11.19 32.93
CA GLU A 78 -20.80 12.49 33.58
C GLU A 78 -19.67 12.53 34.59
N LYS A 79 -19.58 11.52 35.48
CA LYS A 79 -18.46 11.40 36.42
C LYS A 79 -17.11 11.29 35.73
N PHE A 80 -17.05 10.54 34.63
CA PHE A 80 -15.82 10.39 33.83
C PHE A 80 -15.42 11.72 33.19
N LEU A 81 -16.35 12.41 32.55
CA LEU A 81 -16.10 13.74 31.95
C LEU A 81 -15.67 14.76 33.01
N THR A 82 -16.39 14.80 34.15
CA THR A 82 -16.05 15.70 35.24
C THR A 82 -14.64 15.44 35.79
N LEU A 83 -14.22 14.16 35.88
CA LEU A 83 -12.87 13.78 36.30
C LEU A 83 -11.82 14.30 35.30
N LEU A 84 -12.08 14.13 34.00
CA LEU A 84 -11.18 14.61 32.93
C LEU A 84 -11.04 16.13 32.95
N ILE A 85 -12.14 16.85 33.13
CA ILE A 85 -12.15 18.33 33.22
C ILE A 85 -11.44 18.79 34.48
N LYS A 86 -11.72 18.18 35.63
CA LYS A 86 -11.12 18.53 36.91
C LYS A 86 -9.61 18.34 36.88
N ARG A 87 -9.14 17.27 36.23
CA ARG A 87 -7.70 16.95 36.09
C ARG A 87 -7.17 17.31 34.71
N ARG A 88 -7.54 18.50 34.21
CA ARG A 88 -7.21 18.95 32.84
C ARG A 88 -5.73 18.78 32.44
N PHE A 89 -4.79 19.05 33.35
CA PHE A 89 -3.36 18.88 33.05
C PHE A 89 -2.98 17.42 32.89
N VAL A 90 -3.50 16.52 33.72
CA VAL A 90 -3.26 15.07 33.59
C VAL A 90 -3.83 14.56 32.28
N THR A 91 -5.04 14.98 31.94
CA THR A 91 -5.70 14.61 30.68
C THR A 91 -4.89 15.08 29.46
N LEU A 92 -4.46 16.36 29.46
CA LEU A 92 -3.63 16.91 28.38
C LEU A 92 -2.28 16.19 28.27
N THR A 93 -1.62 15.93 29.40
CA THR A 93 -0.36 15.18 29.42
C THR A 93 -0.54 13.77 28.87
N THR A 94 -1.62 13.06 29.27
CA THR A 94 -1.90 11.72 28.77
C THR A 94 -2.12 11.71 27.25
N VAL A 95 -2.91 12.65 26.74
CA VAL A 95 -3.14 12.79 25.28
C VAL A 95 -1.83 13.09 24.55
N PHE A 96 -1.02 14.00 25.10
CA PHE A 96 0.27 14.36 24.48
C PHE A 96 1.26 13.18 24.49
N VAL A 97 1.36 12.46 25.60
CA VAL A 97 2.22 11.25 25.70
C VAL A 97 1.74 10.18 24.72
N THR A 98 0.43 9.94 24.62
CA THR A 98 -0.10 8.98 23.68
C THR A 98 0.19 9.39 22.23
N LEU A 99 0.08 10.68 21.91
CA LEU A 99 0.43 11.20 20.59
C LEU A 99 1.91 10.97 20.26
N VAL A 100 2.81 11.34 21.18
CA VAL A 100 4.25 11.16 21.01
C VAL A 100 4.58 9.67 20.84
N LEU A 101 4.01 8.80 21.67
CA LEU A 101 4.20 7.36 21.57
C LEU A 101 3.72 6.82 20.22
N SER A 102 2.57 7.27 19.73
CA SER A 102 2.06 6.91 18.41
C SER A 102 3.00 7.33 17.29
N LEU A 103 3.56 8.53 17.35
CA LEU A 103 4.52 9.03 16.37
C LEU A 103 5.83 8.21 16.39
N VAL A 104 6.31 7.84 17.58
CA VAL A 104 7.50 6.99 17.72
C VAL A 104 7.25 5.60 17.12
N ILE A 105 6.11 4.99 17.42
CA ILE A 105 5.73 3.68 16.85
C ILE A 105 5.65 3.79 15.32
N MET A 106 5.03 4.84 14.79
CA MET A 106 4.93 5.06 13.35
C MET A 106 6.30 5.23 12.68
N ALA A 107 7.25 5.89 13.34
CA ALA A 107 8.61 6.09 12.82
C ALA A 107 9.44 4.78 12.79
N VAL A 108 9.18 3.85 13.72
CA VAL A 108 9.89 2.57 13.81
C VAL A 108 9.27 1.51 12.88
N MET A 109 7.99 1.66 12.52
CA MET A 109 7.34 0.72 11.62
C MET A 109 7.89 0.82 10.19
N PRO A 110 8.18 -0.30 9.52
CA PRO A 110 8.58 -0.30 8.12
C PRO A 110 7.45 0.29 7.27
N GLN A 111 7.75 1.43 6.64
CA GLN A 111 6.78 2.15 5.82
C GLN A 111 6.84 1.62 4.39
N SER A 112 6.01 0.65 4.08
CA SER A 112 5.82 0.15 2.73
C SER A 112 4.34 0.14 2.39
N PHE A 113 3.95 0.89 1.37
CA PHE A 113 2.56 0.93 0.90
C PHE A 113 2.15 -0.42 0.27
N PHE A 114 3.08 -1.02 -0.48
CA PHE A 114 2.96 -2.36 -0.99
C PHE A 114 4.11 -3.20 -0.44
N PRO A 115 3.86 -4.12 0.49
CA PRO A 115 4.91 -5.01 0.98
C PRO A 115 5.43 -5.89 -0.16
N LYS A 116 6.71 -6.23 -0.11
CA LYS A 116 7.28 -7.23 -1.01
C LYS A 116 6.49 -8.53 -0.85
N MET A 117 6.15 -9.14 -1.97
CA MET A 117 5.47 -10.43 -1.92
C MET A 117 6.45 -11.47 -1.39
N ASN A 118 6.03 -12.23 -0.36
CA ASN A 118 6.80 -13.38 0.12
C ASN A 118 6.63 -14.54 -0.87
N LYS A 119 7.25 -14.41 -2.04
CA LYS A 119 7.21 -15.39 -3.12
C LYS A 119 8.64 -15.81 -3.48
N PRO A 120 8.86 -17.08 -3.83
CA PRO A 120 10.18 -17.59 -4.21
C PRO A 120 10.58 -17.18 -5.62
N TYR A 121 10.26 -15.97 -6.04
CA TYR A 121 10.51 -15.50 -7.40
C TYR A 121 11.17 -14.12 -7.41
N PHE A 122 12.17 -13.98 -8.28
CA PHE A 122 12.64 -12.67 -8.71
C PHE A 122 12.77 -12.63 -10.23
N ARG A 123 12.78 -11.42 -10.76
CA ARG A 123 13.02 -11.18 -12.17
C ARG A 123 14.30 -10.36 -12.36
N ALA A 124 14.95 -10.55 -13.48
CA ALA A 124 16.03 -9.69 -13.91
C ALA A 124 15.84 -9.31 -15.39
N ASP A 125 15.93 -8.02 -15.65
CA ASP A 125 15.91 -7.46 -16.99
C ASP A 125 17.35 -7.18 -17.41
N LEU A 126 17.81 -7.82 -18.49
CA LEU A 126 19.14 -7.69 -19.05
C LEU A 126 19.06 -6.86 -20.33
N VAL A 127 19.65 -5.67 -20.29
CA VAL A 127 19.69 -4.77 -21.44
C VAL A 127 21.12 -4.74 -21.98
N PHE A 128 21.28 -5.25 -23.18
CA PHE A 128 22.56 -5.29 -23.89
C PHE A 128 22.79 -3.98 -24.66
N PRO A 129 24.04 -3.65 -24.99
CA PRO A 129 24.34 -2.47 -25.81
C PRO A 129 23.59 -2.47 -27.15
N GLU A 130 23.32 -1.28 -27.68
CA GLU A 130 22.68 -1.14 -28.97
C GLU A 130 23.54 -1.76 -30.09
N GLY A 131 22.88 -2.43 -31.03
CA GLY A 131 23.55 -3.12 -32.13
C GLY A 131 23.87 -4.59 -31.85
N PHE A 132 23.64 -5.10 -30.68
CA PHE A 132 23.75 -6.54 -30.40
C PHE A 132 22.66 -7.31 -31.16
N SER A 133 23.09 -8.35 -31.87
CA SER A 133 22.15 -9.28 -32.48
C SER A 133 21.57 -10.23 -31.45
N ILE A 134 20.41 -10.77 -31.72
CA ILE A 134 19.76 -11.73 -30.81
C ILE A 134 20.63 -12.99 -30.57
N HIS A 135 21.43 -13.38 -31.56
CA HIS A 135 22.37 -14.51 -31.41
C HIS A 135 23.54 -14.20 -30.47
N ALA A 136 24.02 -12.94 -30.46
CA ALA A 136 25.06 -12.53 -29.50
C ALA A 136 24.48 -12.46 -28.07
N VAL A 137 23.26 -11.98 -27.94
CA VAL A 137 22.52 -11.98 -26.65
C VAL A 137 22.35 -13.41 -26.13
N ASP A 138 21.97 -14.35 -26.98
CA ASP A 138 21.77 -15.76 -26.65
C ASP A 138 23.08 -16.40 -26.10
N GLN A 139 24.21 -16.13 -26.72
CA GLN A 139 25.52 -16.67 -26.26
C GLN A 139 25.89 -16.17 -24.84
N ASP A 140 25.62 -14.92 -24.51
CA ASP A 140 25.92 -14.41 -23.18
C ASP A 140 24.85 -14.88 -22.17
N VAL A 141 23.60 -15.01 -22.59
CA VAL A 141 22.52 -15.56 -21.76
C VAL A 141 22.77 -17.03 -21.40
N MET A 142 23.33 -17.84 -22.30
CA MET A 142 23.74 -19.22 -21.98
C MET A 142 24.73 -19.30 -20.81
N LYS A 143 25.65 -18.34 -20.68
CA LYS A 143 26.57 -18.27 -19.52
C LYS A 143 25.82 -17.92 -18.23
N VAL A 144 24.80 -17.06 -18.32
CA VAL A 144 23.93 -16.71 -17.19
C VAL A 144 23.08 -17.91 -16.78
N GLU A 145 22.58 -18.68 -17.74
CA GLU A 145 21.86 -19.93 -17.48
C GLU A 145 22.73 -20.98 -16.80
N ASP A 146 23.99 -21.13 -17.21
CA ASP A 146 24.94 -22.04 -16.56
C ASP A 146 25.18 -21.64 -15.09
N TYR A 147 25.28 -20.36 -14.81
CA TYR A 147 25.37 -19.87 -13.42
C TYR A 147 24.13 -20.24 -12.62
N LEU A 148 22.93 -19.98 -13.14
CA LEU A 148 21.67 -20.26 -12.44
C LEU A 148 21.45 -21.75 -12.25
N LYS A 149 21.80 -22.57 -13.23
CA LYS A 149 21.69 -24.03 -13.18
C LYS A 149 22.54 -24.66 -12.08
N ASN A 150 23.73 -24.10 -11.85
CA ASN A 150 24.65 -24.57 -10.83
C ASN A 150 24.42 -23.97 -9.45
N HIS A 151 23.47 -23.05 -9.31
CA HIS A 151 23.21 -22.38 -8.05
C HIS A 151 22.32 -23.24 -7.14
N GLU A 152 22.80 -23.58 -5.94
CA GLU A 152 22.18 -24.56 -5.04
C GLU A 152 20.75 -24.18 -4.61
N LYS A 153 20.48 -22.88 -4.43
CA LYS A 153 19.20 -22.35 -3.95
C LYS A 153 18.18 -22.09 -5.06
N VAL A 154 18.57 -22.20 -6.32
CA VAL A 154 17.67 -22.06 -7.47
C VAL A 154 16.95 -23.39 -7.72
N LYS A 155 15.63 -23.29 -7.90
CA LYS A 155 14.76 -24.43 -8.21
C LYS A 155 14.51 -24.54 -9.72
N SER A 156 14.16 -23.42 -10.34
CA SER A 156 13.91 -23.32 -11.77
C SER A 156 14.17 -21.89 -12.28
N TYR A 157 14.41 -21.77 -13.56
CA TYR A 157 14.51 -20.46 -14.21
C TYR A 157 13.86 -20.49 -15.59
N SER A 158 13.48 -19.34 -16.09
CA SER A 158 12.96 -19.15 -17.43
C SER A 158 13.56 -17.92 -18.05
N VAL A 159 14.07 -18.04 -19.28
CA VAL A 159 14.65 -16.93 -20.02
C VAL A 159 13.81 -16.64 -21.25
N THR A 160 13.56 -15.34 -21.50
CA THR A 160 12.89 -14.85 -22.69
C THR A 160 13.83 -13.91 -23.43
N LEU A 161 14.17 -14.26 -24.65
CA LEU A 161 15.05 -13.46 -25.51
C LEU A 161 14.24 -12.55 -26.43
N GLY A 162 14.76 -11.36 -26.69
CA GLY A 162 14.17 -10.44 -27.66
C GLY A 162 12.89 -9.75 -27.23
N GLY A 163 12.55 -9.80 -25.96
CA GLY A 163 11.35 -9.14 -25.42
C GLY A 163 11.05 -9.56 -23.99
N THR A 164 9.99 -9.00 -23.44
CA THR A 164 9.45 -9.44 -22.16
C THR A 164 8.40 -10.53 -22.34
N PRO A 165 8.28 -11.47 -21.40
CA PRO A 165 7.15 -12.40 -21.41
C PRO A 165 5.83 -11.63 -21.29
N LEU A 166 4.73 -12.32 -21.58
CA LEU A 166 3.40 -11.78 -21.34
C LEU A 166 3.27 -11.33 -19.87
N ARG A 167 2.48 -10.30 -19.64
CA ARG A 167 2.27 -9.75 -18.30
C ARG A 167 1.76 -10.83 -17.36
N TYR A 168 2.58 -11.24 -16.40
CA TYR A 168 2.28 -12.32 -15.46
C TYR A 168 1.96 -11.82 -14.05
N TYR A 169 2.16 -10.52 -13.75
CA TYR A 169 1.68 -9.88 -12.53
C TYR A 169 1.46 -8.37 -12.74
N LEU A 170 0.73 -7.74 -11.82
CA LEU A 170 0.24 -6.36 -11.99
C LEU A 170 1.34 -5.33 -12.26
N ALA A 171 2.45 -5.39 -11.55
CA ALA A 171 3.56 -4.45 -11.68
C ALA A 171 4.57 -4.81 -12.79
N SER A 172 4.33 -5.87 -13.57
CA SER A 172 5.17 -6.26 -14.69
C SER A 172 4.87 -5.36 -15.90
N SER A 173 5.89 -4.64 -16.37
CA SER A 173 5.81 -3.93 -17.65
C SER A 173 6.15 -4.89 -18.78
N SER A 174 5.34 -4.89 -19.84
CA SER A 174 5.62 -5.63 -21.06
C SER A 174 6.15 -4.66 -22.11
N PHE A 175 7.33 -4.95 -22.66
CA PHE A 175 7.91 -4.20 -23.75
C PHE A 175 7.77 -5.00 -25.05
N GLY A 176 7.65 -4.31 -26.16
CA GLY A 176 7.65 -4.91 -27.48
C GLY A 176 9.01 -5.55 -27.85
N PRO A 177 9.13 -6.17 -29.02
CA PRO A 177 10.33 -6.86 -29.44
C PRO A 177 11.57 -5.95 -29.43
N LYS A 178 12.65 -6.41 -28.77
CA LYS A 178 13.96 -5.74 -28.73
C LYS A 178 15.05 -6.77 -28.83
N SER A 179 15.85 -6.73 -29.90
CA SER A 179 16.92 -7.69 -30.17
C SER A 179 18.03 -7.68 -29.10
N ASN A 180 18.22 -6.56 -28.41
CA ASN A 180 19.24 -6.35 -27.40
C ASN A 180 18.70 -6.52 -25.96
N TYR A 181 17.70 -7.37 -25.76
CA TYR A 181 17.06 -7.51 -24.46
C TYR A 181 16.78 -8.99 -24.13
N ALA A 182 16.99 -9.34 -22.87
CA ALA A 182 16.58 -10.62 -22.32
C ALA A 182 15.92 -10.41 -20.95
N ASN A 183 14.92 -11.22 -20.64
CA ASN A 183 14.29 -11.26 -19.33
C ASN A 183 14.52 -12.63 -18.71
N VAL A 184 15.01 -12.63 -17.48
CA VAL A 184 15.25 -13.84 -16.69
C VAL A 184 14.31 -13.85 -15.50
N MET A 185 13.55 -14.91 -15.35
CA MET A 185 12.71 -15.16 -14.20
C MET A 185 13.27 -16.37 -13.46
N VAL A 186 13.52 -16.22 -12.17
CA VAL A 186 14.13 -17.26 -11.33
C VAL A 186 13.18 -17.61 -10.20
N GLU A 187 12.99 -18.91 -10.01
CA GLU A 187 12.31 -19.51 -8.86
C GLU A 187 13.34 -20.07 -7.89
N THR A 188 13.33 -19.63 -6.65
CA THR A 188 14.14 -20.18 -5.57
C THR A 188 13.43 -21.35 -4.89
N LYS A 189 14.16 -22.17 -4.15
CA LYS A 189 13.58 -23.28 -3.39
C LYS A 189 12.67 -22.77 -2.28
N ASP A 190 13.11 -21.75 -1.56
CA ASP A 190 12.37 -21.13 -0.47
C ASP A 190 12.14 -19.62 -0.73
N PRO A 191 11.02 -19.05 -0.28
CA PRO A 191 10.73 -17.62 -0.45
C PRO A 191 11.75 -16.71 0.26
N GLU A 192 12.34 -17.17 1.37
CA GLU A 192 13.32 -16.43 2.16
C GLU A 192 14.65 -16.28 1.43
N ASP A 193 15.01 -17.24 0.59
CA ASP A 193 16.23 -17.22 -0.21
C ASP A 193 16.15 -16.26 -1.40
N ALA A 194 14.96 -15.86 -1.82
CA ALA A 194 14.78 -15.07 -3.05
C ALA A 194 15.54 -13.73 -3.02
N ALA A 195 15.60 -13.07 -1.87
CA ALA A 195 16.32 -11.80 -1.72
C ALA A 195 17.83 -11.98 -1.76
N GLU A 196 18.35 -13.05 -1.14
CA GLU A 196 19.78 -13.37 -1.12
C GLU A 196 20.25 -13.78 -2.52
N VAL A 197 19.51 -14.67 -3.18
CA VAL A 197 19.85 -15.14 -4.54
C VAL A 197 19.76 -13.99 -5.56
N GLU A 198 18.79 -13.10 -5.42
CA GLU A 198 18.66 -11.91 -6.27
C GLU A 198 19.88 -10.99 -6.13
N GLN A 199 20.33 -10.75 -4.89
CA GLN A 199 21.54 -9.94 -4.66
C GLN A 199 22.79 -10.61 -5.20
N GLN A 200 22.97 -11.92 -4.96
CA GLN A 200 24.12 -12.69 -5.49
C GLN A 200 24.12 -12.69 -7.03
N PHE A 201 22.95 -12.83 -7.64
CA PHE A 201 22.79 -12.74 -9.08
C PHE A 201 23.18 -11.36 -9.61
N TYR A 202 22.70 -10.28 -8.98
CA TYR A 202 23.05 -8.92 -9.36
C TYR A 202 24.56 -8.65 -9.26
N GLU A 203 25.20 -9.10 -8.20
CA GLU A 203 26.65 -8.99 -8.00
C GLU A 203 27.41 -9.77 -9.06
N HIS A 204 26.99 -11.02 -9.34
CA HIS A 204 27.57 -11.84 -10.39
C HIS A 204 27.49 -11.18 -11.77
N MET A 205 26.34 -10.63 -12.12
CA MET A 205 26.14 -9.92 -13.38
C MET A 205 27.03 -8.68 -13.47
N THR A 206 27.10 -7.88 -12.41
CA THR A 206 27.90 -6.65 -12.39
C THR A 206 29.41 -6.95 -12.54
N GLN A 207 29.91 -8.04 -11.96
CA GLN A 207 31.33 -8.42 -12.01
C GLN A 207 31.71 -9.07 -13.35
N ASN A 208 30.88 -9.97 -13.86
CA ASN A 208 31.24 -10.78 -15.03
C ASN A 208 30.72 -10.20 -16.36
N PHE A 209 29.69 -9.34 -16.30
CA PHE A 209 29.06 -8.76 -17.48
C PHE A 209 28.87 -7.23 -17.32
N PRO A 210 29.96 -6.45 -17.17
CA PRO A 210 29.84 -5.00 -16.86
C PRO A 210 29.22 -4.19 -18.00
N ASN A 211 29.15 -4.71 -19.21
CA ASN A 211 28.53 -4.06 -20.36
C ASN A 211 27.02 -4.30 -20.45
N ILE A 212 26.45 -5.16 -19.60
CA ILE A 212 25.03 -5.47 -19.56
C ILE A 212 24.37 -4.68 -18.42
N ILE A 213 23.37 -3.86 -18.73
CA ILE A 213 22.60 -3.18 -17.70
C ILE A 213 21.62 -4.20 -17.11
N THR A 214 21.91 -4.63 -15.88
CA THR A 214 21.09 -5.57 -15.14
C THR A 214 20.16 -4.82 -14.18
N ARG A 215 18.88 -5.10 -14.27
CA ARG A 215 17.84 -4.60 -13.33
C ARG A 215 17.15 -5.79 -12.73
N SER A 216 17.52 -6.16 -11.52
CA SER A 216 16.85 -7.24 -10.78
C SER A 216 15.85 -6.68 -9.79
N ALA A 217 14.78 -7.39 -9.56
CA ALA A 217 13.76 -7.04 -8.57
C ALA A 217 12.99 -8.27 -8.09
N LEU A 218 12.73 -8.31 -6.79
CA LEU A 218 11.74 -9.22 -6.22
C LEU A 218 10.33 -8.83 -6.69
N PHE A 219 9.44 -9.80 -6.72
CA PHE A 219 8.04 -9.50 -7.02
C PHE A 219 7.44 -8.62 -5.94
N ALA A 220 6.91 -7.47 -6.35
CA ALA A 220 6.21 -6.52 -5.51
C ALA A 220 4.93 -6.09 -6.23
N LEU A 221 3.92 -5.66 -5.47
CA LEU A 221 2.66 -5.16 -6.05
C LEU A 221 2.82 -3.75 -6.67
N SER A 222 3.96 -3.11 -6.41
CA SER A 222 4.34 -1.82 -7.02
C SER A 222 5.62 -1.99 -7.83
N PRO A 223 5.74 -1.29 -8.97
CA PRO A 223 6.96 -1.22 -9.76
C PRO A 223 8.08 -0.52 -9.01
#